data_6d0177e89cb4bbe88194fe4b5ce402f3
#
_entry.id   6d0177e89cb4bbe88194fe4b5ce402f3
#
_cell.length_a   1.000
_cell.length_b   1.000
_cell.length_c   1.000
_cell.angle_alpha   90.00
_cell.angle_beta   90.00
_cell.angle_gamma   90.00
#
_symmetry.space_group_name_H-M   'P 1'
#
loop_
_entity.id
_entity.type
_entity.pdbx_description
1 polymer ?
#
loop_
_entity_poly.entity_id
_entity_poly.type
_entity_poly.pdbx_seq_one_letter_code
_entity_poly.pdbx_strand_id
1 'polypeptide(L)'
;MDRRNFFKFSAVSALGATAVEAKALPDKQIASIIDIDLCDGCAKETMPLCVKACKIKNEPIFPVPKEPMMDYWPQTKHEDYSKQKDNISRLTPYNFTYIEKLEVDGKMLHIPRRCMHCDHPPCQKICPFGVISKSEEGAVDIDKNFCFGGAKCRDACPWGVPQRQAGVGIYLKVMPKLAGGGVMFKCDMCKDLLEQDKKPSCEVACPKNAIKFGKRDEIFAIANEMKKTRFIYGMDENGGTSTIYVSSVDFNKIDGAISKKYENKPKMGIMDMKKHPNPMEKSEFLAAATLVAPLAAIGAASIAVIKSVKDKK
;
A
#
# COMPACT_ATOMS: atom_id res chain seq x y z
N MET A 1 -34.59 -30.43 -9.99
CA MET A 1 -33.38 -30.02 -10.71
C MET A 1 -32.50 -31.23 -10.91
N ASP A 2 -32.29 -31.61 -12.15
CA ASP A 2 -31.61 -32.86 -12.50
C ASP A 2 -30.09 -32.68 -12.33
N ARG A 3 -29.41 -33.67 -11.69
CA ARG A 3 -27.96 -33.66 -11.40
C ARG A 3 -27.09 -33.41 -12.64
N ARG A 4 -27.56 -33.79 -13.82
CA ARG A 4 -26.89 -33.56 -15.10
C ARG A 4 -26.82 -32.06 -15.50
N ASN A 5 -27.81 -31.27 -15.12
CA ASN A 5 -27.85 -29.83 -15.43
C ASN A 5 -26.96 -29.00 -14.50
N PHE A 6 -26.74 -29.48 -13.27
CA PHE A 6 -25.82 -28.83 -12.33
C PHE A 6 -24.36 -28.87 -12.83
N PHE A 7 -23.92 -30.02 -13.35
CA PHE A 7 -22.56 -30.15 -13.91
C PHE A 7 -22.36 -29.37 -15.22
N LYS A 8 -23.40 -29.23 -16.05
CA LYS A 8 -23.32 -28.39 -17.26
C LYS A 8 -23.20 -26.92 -16.93
N PHE A 9 -23.86 -26.43 -15.88
CA PHE A 9 -23.73 -25.04 -15.41
C PHE A 9 -22.34 -24.76 -14.83
N SER A 10 -21.75 -25.68 -14.11
CA SER A 10 -20.39 -25.55 -13.54
C SER A 10 -19.29 -25.55 -14.61
N ALA A 11 -19.47 -26.30 -15.71
CA ALA A 11 -18.52 -26.36 -16.82
C ALA A 11 -18.53 -25.08 -17.67
N VAL A 12 -19.67 -24.41 -17.83
CA VAL A 12 -19.79 -23.15 -18.59
C VAL A 12 -19.18 -21.98 -17.80
N SER A 13 -19.24 -22.03 -16.47
CA SER A 13 -18.60 -21.00 -15.63
C SER A 13 -17.08 -21.09 -15.61
N ALA A 14 -16.49 -22.24 -15.95
CA ALA A 14 -15.04 -22.43 -16.00
C ALA A 14 -14.40 -21.98 -17.34
N LEU A 15 -15.19 -21.82 -18.41
CA LEU A 15 -14.71 -21.38 -19.72
C LEU A 15 -14.86 -19.87 -19.96
N GLY A 16 -15.42 -19.14 -19.01
CA GLY A 16 -15.57 -17.68 -19.03
C GLY A 16 -14.39 -16.90 -18.44
N ALA A 17 -13.19 -17.46 -18.42
CA ALA A 17 -11.97 -16.67 -18.19
C ALA A 17 -11.68 -15.83 -19.45
N THR A 18 -12.55 -14.86 -19.72
CA THR A 18 -12.26 -13.78 -20.65
C THR A 18 -10.98 -13.09 -20.18
N ALA A 19 -10.03 -12.96 -21.09
CA ALA A 19 -8.88 -12.08 -20.90
C ALA A 19 -9.40 -10.78 -20.29
N VAL A 20 -8.94 -10.48 -19.08
CA VAL A 20 -9.20 -9.18 -18.45
C VAL A 20 -8.43 -8.19 -19.32
N GLU A 21 -9.10 -7.60 -20.30
CA GLU A 21 -8.56 -6.46 -21.02
C GLU A 21 -8.10 -5.45 -19.97
N ALA A 22 -6.85 -5.05 -20.05
CA ALA A 22 -6.30 -4.01 -19.20
C ALA A 22 -7.15 -2.76 -19.43
N LYS A 23 -8.10 -2.51 -18.51
CA LYS A 23 -8.97 -1.34 -18.60
C LYS A 23 -8.09 -0.11 -18.66
N ALA A 24 -8.22 0.67 -19.73
CA ALA A 24 -7.49 1.93 -19.86
C ALA A 24 -7.63 2.76 -18.57
N LEU A 25 -6.53 3.37 -18.15
CA LEU A 25 -6.55 4.19 -16.95
C LEU A 25 -7.43 5.44 -17.20
N PRO A 26 -8.21 5.91 -16.20
CA PRO A 26 -9.03 7.11 -16.37
C PRO A 26 -8.20 8.35 -16.74
N ASP A 27 -8.73 9.22 -17.60
CA ASP A 27 -8.06 10.45 -18.06
C ASP A 27 -7.74 11.45 -16.93
N LYS A 28 -8.43 11.34 -15.79
CA LYS A 28 -8.23 12.19 -14.60
C LYS A 28 -7.07 11.76 -13.71
N GLN A 29 -6.32 10.72 -14.08
CA GLN A 29 -5.27 10.22 -13.18
C GLN A 29 -4.18 11.25 -12.95
N ILE A 30 -3.86 11.42 -11.68
CA ILE A 30 -2.76 12.23 -11.17
C ILE A 30 -1.58 11.30 -10.86
N ALA A 31 -0.39 11.74 -11.25
CA ALA A 31 0.86 11.13 -10.84
C ALA A 31 1.75 12.19 -10.17
N SER A 32 2.83 11.73 -9.60
CA SER A 32 3.83 12.62 -9.00
C SER A 32 5.23 12.22 -9.41
N ILE A 33 6.08 13.21 -9.58
CA ILE A 33 7.51 13.03 -9.75
C ILE A 33 8.22 13.53 -8.48
N ILE A 34 9.16 12.74 -7.98
CA ILE A 34 10.00 13.06 -6.83
C ILE A 34 11.45 13.10 -7.33
N ASP A 35 11.99 14.30 -7.41
CA ASP A 35 13.37 14.53 -7.81
C ASP A 35 14.29 14.48 -6.57
N ILE A 36 15.02 13.36 -6.46
CA ILE A 36 15.90 13.10 -5.31
C ILE A 36 17.05 14.09 -5.26
N ASP A 37 17.54 14.55 -6.42
CA ASP A 37 18.66 15.47 -6.48
C ASP A 37 18.31 16.89 -6.01
N LEU A 38 17.02 17.26 -6.04
CA LEU A 38 16.54 18.55 -5.53
C LEU A 38 16.24 18.50 -4.02
N CYS A 39 16.03 17.32 -3.44
CA CYS A 39 15.65 17.18 -2.05
C CYS A 39 16.87 17.37 -1.13
N ASP A 40 16.84 18.41 -0.29
CA ASP A 40 17.86 18.68 0.74
C ASP A 40 17.47 18.10 2.13
N GLY A 41 16.34 17.39 2.21
CA GLY A 41 15.81 16.84 3.47
C GLY A 41 15.33 17.91 4.44
N CYS A 42 15.22 19.17 4.04
CA CYS A 42 14.94 20.33 4.90
C CYS A 42 15.89 20.39 6.11
N ALA A 43 17.20 20.30 5.87
CA ALA A 43 18.24 20.09 6.91
C ALA A 43 18.26 21.16 8.01
N LYS A 44 17.63 22.32 7.79
CA LYS A 44 17.51 23.40 8.78
C LYS A 44 16.28 23.27 9.69
N GLU A 45 15.38 22.35 9.37
CA GLU A 45 14.14 22.14 10.08
C GLU A 45 14.25 20.93 11.04
N THR A 46 13.55 20.98 12.15
CA THR A 46 13.46 19.86 13.09
C THR A 46 12.71 18.66 12.50
N MET A 47 11.81 18.93 11.55
CA MET A 47 11.05 17.94 10.80
C MET A 47 10.94 18.40 9.34
N PRO A 48 11.21 17.52 8.36
CA PRO A 48 11.04 17.87 6.94
C PRO A 48 9.64 18.42 6.66
N LEU A 49 9.55 19.54 5.93
CA LEU A 49 8.29 20.28 5.76
C LEU A 49 7.19 19.46 5.10
N CYS A 50 7.53 18.58 4.14
CA CYS A 50 6.57 17.67 3.52
C CYS A 50 6.01 16.64 4.52
N VAL A 51 6.84 16.17 5.47
CA VAL A 51 6.42 15.27 6.55
C VAL A 51 5.50 16.01 7.51
N LYS A 52 5.90 17.20 7.93
CA LYS A 52 5.11 18.07 8.83
C LYS A 52 3.73 18.37 8.24
N ALA A 53 3.67 18.81 6.99
CA ALA A 53 2.41 19.10 6.31
C ALA A 53 1.50 17.87 6.19
N CYS A 54 2.08 16.70 5.86
CA CYS A 54 1.35 15.44 5.83
C CYS A 54 0.79 15.07 7.21
N LYS A 55 1.56 15.23 8.28
CA LYS A 55 1.09 14.95 9.65
C LYS A 55 -0.05 15.88 10.06
N ILE A 56 0.09 17.19 9.85
CA ILE A 56 -0.94 18.19 10.17
C ILE A 56 -2.24 17.87 9.43
N LYS A 57 -2.18 17.63 8.11
CA LYS A 57 -3.34 17.29 7.29
C LYS A 57 -4.06 16.04 7.79
N ASN A 58 -3.31 15.03 8.23
CA ASN A 58 -3.87 13.73 8.60
C ASN A 58 -4.12 13.58 10.12
N GLU A 59 -3.79 14.55 10.94
CA GLU A 59 -3.99 14.51 12.40
C GLU A 59 -5.44 14.14 12.80
N PRO A 60 -6.50 14.67 12.12
CA PRO A 60 -7.88 14.33 12.47
C PRO A 60 -8.25 12.85 12.28
N ILE A 61 -7.49 12.12 11.47
CA ILE A 61 -7.73 10.69 11.20
C ILE A 61 -6.71 9.77 11.88
N PHE A 62 -5.81 10.31 12.70
CA PHE A 62 -4.88 9.49 13.46
C PHE A 62 -5.61 8.59 14.45
N PRO A 63 -5.16 7.35 14.58
CA PRO A 63 -5.82 6.39 15.45
C PRO A 63 -5.71 6.77 16.93
N VAL A 64 -6.82 6.58 17.68
CA VAL A 64 -6.85 6.70 19.13
C VAL A 64 -7.18 5.31 19.69
N PRO A 65 -6.18 4.53 20.11
CA PRO A 65 -6.38 3.18 20.62
C PRO A 65 -7.19 3.15 21.92
N LYS A 66 -8.02 2.11 22.05
CA LYS A 66 -8.65 1.77 23.34
C LYS A 66 -7.67 0.94 24.19
N GLU A 67 -7.53 1.33 25.44
CA GLU A 67 -6.72 0.62 26.42
C GLU A 67 -7.62 -0.03 27.50
N PRO A 68 -7.27 -1.22 28.02
CA PRO A 68 -6.18 -2.08 27.57
C PRO A 68 -6.48 -2.71 26.21
N MET A 69 -5.43 -2.95 25.39
CA MET A 69 -5.59 -3.67 24.14
C MET A 69 -5.86 -5.13 24.43
N MET A 70 -6.94 -5.66 23.82
CA MET A 70 -7.30 -7.06 23.99
C MET A 70 -6.53 -7.94 23.01
N ASP A 71 -6.03 -9.08 23.51
CA ASP A 71 -5.48 -10.12 22.65
C ASP A 71 -6.56 -10.68 21.70
N TYR A 72 -6.17 -10.99 20.48
CA TYR A 72 -7.03 -11.65 19.51
C TYR A 72 -6.33 -12.88 18.92
N TRP A 73 -7.08 -13.93 18.76
CA TRP A 73 -6.54 -15.19 18.25
C TRP A 73 -6.05 -15.07 16.80
N PRO A 74 -4.86 -15.60 16.44
CA PRO A 74 -3.90 -16.28 17.33
C PRO A 74 -2.80 -15.36 17.88
N GLN A 75 -2.93 -14.03 17.77
CA GLN A 75 -1.87 -13.07 18.09
C GLN A 75 -2.02 -12.49 19.50
N THR A 76 -0.93 -12.51 20.25
CA THR A 76 -0.79 -11.85 21.56
C THR A 76 0.07 -10.58 21.48
N LYS A 77 0.74 -10.34 20.34
CA LYS A 77 1.57 -9.14 20.14
C LYS A 77 0.80 -8.11 19.32
N HIS A 78 0.65 -6.93 19.90
CA HIS A 78 -0.02 -5.80 19.26
C HIS A 78 0.98 -4.91 18.52
N GLU A 79 0.61 -4.49 17.30
CA GLU A 79 1.33 -3.44 16.61
C GLU A 79 0.80 -2.08 17.13
N ASP A 80 1.43 -1.59 18.17
CA ASP A 80 1.07 -0.31 18.79
C ASP A 80 2.14 0.74 18.56
N TYR A 81 1.75 1.82 17.90
CA TYR A 81 2.57 2.99 17.63
C TYR A 81 2.10 4.22 18.43
N SER A 82 1.15 4.09 19.36
CA SER A 82 0.57 5.22 20.10
C SER A 82 1.61 6.01 20.90
N LYS A 83 2.67 5.33 21.37
CA LYS A 83 3.82 5.93 22.06
C LYS A 83 4.93 6.41 21.12
N GLN A 84 4.77 6.23 19.81
CA GLN A 84 5.75 6.57 18.77
C GLN A 84 5.17 7.55 17.74
N LYS A 85 4.21 8.37 18.16
CA LYS A 85 3.55 9.35 17.26
C LYS A 85 4.55 10.31 16.62
N ASP A 86 5.63 10.64 17.31
CA ASP A 86 6.67 11.55 16.83
C ASP A 86 7.76 10.88 15.99
N ASN A 87 7.69 9.56 15.81
CA ASN A 87 8.63 8.85 14.97
C ASN A 87 8.41 9.19 13.49
N ILE A 88 9.30 9.98 12.91
CA ILE A 88 9.29 10.41 11.51
C ILE A 88 10.31 9.66 10.63
N SER A 89 11.00 8.66 11.18
CA SER A 89 12.08 7.94 10.48
C SER A 89 11.60 6.79 9.59
N ARG A 90 10.31 6.48 9.63
CA ARG A 90 9.66 5.39 8.88
C ARG A 90 8.17 5.61 8.73
N LEU A 91 7.51 4.78 7.90
CA LEU A 91 6.06 4.74 7.84
C LEU A 91 5.48 4.14 9.12
N THR A 92 4.48 4.80 9.68
CA THR A 92 3.70 4.35 10.82
C THR A 92 2.23 4.74 10.63
N PRO A 93 1.30 4.27 11.46
CA PRO A 93 -0.09 4.77 11.45
C PRO A 93 -0.24 6.28 11.74
N TYR A 94 0.82 6.93 12.23
CA TYR A 94 0.89 8.36 12.53
C TYR A 94 1.83 9.13 11.62
N ASN A 95 2.46 8.44 10.63
CA ASN A 95 3.44 9.04 9.75
C ASN A 95 3.37 8.39 8.36
N PHE A 96 2.69 9.02 7.39
CA PHE A 96 2.40 8.45 6.08
C PHE A 96 3.47 8.76 5.03
N THR A 97 4.44 9.60 5.38
CA THR A 97 5.64 9.88 4.57
C THR A 97 6.83 10.12 5.49
N TYR A 98 8.02 9.75 5.04
CA TYR A 98 9.27 10.03 5.74
C TYR A 98 10.37 10.35 4.74
N ILE A 99 11.48 10.93 5.21
CA ILE A 99 12.68 11.14 4.39
C ILE A 99 13.71 10.07 4.75
N GLU A 100 14.03 9.23 3.76
CA GLU A 100 15.17 8.33 3.88
C GLU A 100 16.45 9.11 3.63
N LYS A 101 17.38 9.08 4.59
CA LYS A 101 18.69 9.73 4.47
C LYS A 101 19.76 8.69 4.27
N LEU A 102 20.48 8.76 3.17
CA LEU A 102 21.49 7.78 2.74
C LEU A 102 22.73 8.49 2.21
N GLU A 103 23.87 7.88 2.43
CA GLU A 103 25.10 8.22 1.71
C GLU A 103 25.38 7.15 0.65
N VAL A 104 25.51 7.58 -0.61
CA VAL A 104 25.76 6.70 -1.75
C VAL A 104 26.86 7.33 -2.60
N ASP A 105 27.97 6.64 -2.80
CA ASP A 105 29.14 7.11 -3.56
C ASP A 105 29.62 8.51 -3.11
N GLY A 106 29.64 8.78 -1.79
CA GLY A 106 30.03 10.05 -1.19
C GLY A 106 28.99 11.17 -1.32
N LYS A 107 27.84 10.92 -1.95
CA LYS A 107 26.74 11.88 -2.07
C LYS A 107 25.66 11.59 -1.00
N MET A 108 25.28 12.62 -0.23
CA MET A 108 24.17 12.51 0.70
C MET A 108 22.85 12.67 -0.06
N LEU A 109 22.01 11.66 -0.01
CA LEU A 109 20.69 11.65 -0.62
C LEU A 109 19.60 11.76 0.46
N HIS A 110 18.57 12.53 0.14
CA HIS A 110 17.34 12.64 0.94
C HIS A 110 16.16 12.22 0.06
N ILE A 111 15.51 11.13 0.41
CA ILE A 111 14.51 10.49 -0.44
C ILE A 111 13.15 10.53 0.24
N PRO A 112 12.19 11.34 -0.22
CA PRO A 112 10.81 11.32 0.27
C PRO A 112 10.16 9.96 -0.03
N ARG A 113 9.74 9.23 1.01
CA ARG A 113 9.17 7.89 0.90
C ARG A 113 7.70 7.90 1.31
N ARG A 114 6.83 7.37 0.47
CA ARG A 114 5.39 7.25 0.70
C ARG A 114 4.77 6.18 -0.21
N CYS A 115 3.45 5.99 -0.15
CA CYS A 115 2.77 5.04 -1.02
C CYS A 115 3.07 5.32 -2.51
N MET A 116 3.29 4.25 -3.28
CA MET A 116 3.56 4.32 -4.72
C MET A 116 2.29 4.51 -5.56
N HIS A 117 1.09 4.28 -5.00
CA HIS A 117 -0.20 4.36 -5.69
C HIS A 117 -0.18 3.61 -7.03
N CYS A 118 0.02 2.29 -6.93
CA CYS A 118 0.18 1.37 -8.07
C CYS A 118 -1.00 1.45 -9.05
N ASP A 119 -0.73 1.20 -10.32
CA ASP A 119 -1.75 1.16 -11.36
C ASP A 119 -2.68 -0.04 -11.15
N HIS A 120 -2.11 -1.17 -10.78
CA HIS A 120 -2.81 -2.39 -10.41
C HIS A 120 -2.48 -2.78 -8.97
N PRO A 121 -3.08 -2.09 -7.95
CA PRO A 121 -2.63 -2.23 -6.57
C PRO A 121 -2.89 -3.64 -6.01
N PRO A 122 -1.85 -4.42 -5.68
CA PRO A 122 -2.02 -5.76 -5.11
C PRO A 122 -2.71 -5.70 -3.74
N CYS A 123 -2.49 -4.62 -2.98
CA CYS A 123 -3.15 -4.40 -1.70
C CYS A 123 -4.68 -4.30 -1.81
N GLN A 124 -5.21 -3.75 -2.91
CA GLN A 124 -6.64 -3.72 -3.20
C GLN A 124 -7.16 -5.13 -3.52
N LYS A 125 -6.45 -5.83 -4.42
CA LYS A 125 -6.87 -7.15 -4.90
C LYS A 125 -6.88 -8.22 -3.81
N ILE A 126 -5.97 -8.15 -2.85
CA ILE A 126 -5.86 -9.14 -1.77
C ILE A 126 -6.80 -8.86 -0.59
N CYS A 127 -7.42 -7.69 -0.51
CA CYS A 127 -8.26 -7.31 0.64
C CYS A 127 -9.55 -8.14 0.66
N PRO A 128 -9.76 -9.03 1.65
CA PRO A 128 -10.94 -9.89 1.69
C PRO A 128 -12.24 -9.13 1.99
N PHE A 129 -12.12 -7.90 2.51
CA PHE A 129 -13.25 -7.04 2.86
C PHE A 129 -13.55 -5.97 1.80
N GLY A 130 -12.75 -5.88 0.73
CA GLY A 130 -12.94 -4.91 -0.34
C GLY A 130 -12.81 -3.44 0.10
N VAL A 131 -12.17 -3.17 1.24
CA VAL A 131 -12.09 -1.82 1.84
C VAL A 131 -10.97 -0.95 1.26
N ILE A 132 -10.28 -1.43 0.23
CA ILE A 132 -9.26 -0.65 -0.48
C ILE A 132 -9.77 -0.34 -1.87
N SER A 133 -9.81 0.93 -2.21
CA SER A 133 -10.25 1.42 -3.51
C SER A 133 -9.17 2.26 -4.20
N LYS A 134 -9.28 2.38 -5.51
CA LYS A 134 -8.52 3.35 -6.31
C LYS A 134 -9.50 4.36 -6.87
N SER A 135 -9.29 5.65 -6.61
CA SER A 135 -10.13 6.73 -7.12
C SER A 135 -9.85 7.01 -8.61
N GLU A 136 -10.67 7.86 -9.23
CA GLU A 136 -10.47 8.31 -10.62
C GLU A 136 -9.15 9.07 -10.77
N GLU A 137 -8.74 9.83 -9.77
CA GLU A 137 -7.45 10.53 -9.70
C GLU A 137 -6.26 9.59 -9.47
N GLY A 138 -6.49 8.30 -9.28
CA GLY A 138 -5.45 7.29 -9.08
C GLY A 138 -5.02 7.09 -7.64
N ALA A 139 -5.66 7.77 -6.68
CA ALA A 139 -5.37 7.59 -5.27
C ALA A 139 -5.85 6.21 -4.79
N VAL A 140 -4.93 5.40 -4.27
CA VAL A 140 -5.29 4.15 -3.59
C VAL A 140 -5.52 4.47 -2.13
N ASP A 141 -6.72 4.21 -1.62
CA ASP A 141 -7.10 4.53 -0.23
C ASP A 141 -7.69 3.32 0.50
N ILE A 142 -7.70 3.39 1.83
CA ILE A 142 -8.24 2.38 2.75
C ILE A 142 -9.40 2.98 3.50
N ASP A 143 -10.61 2.41 3.37
CA ASP A 143 -11.71 2.74 4.25
C ASP A 143 -11.41 2.21 5.66
N LYS A 144 -11.06 3.14 6.54
CA LYS A 144 -10.66 2.85 7.92
C LYS A 144 -11.84 2.40 8.79
N ASN A 145 -13.08 2.75 8.40
CA ASN A 145 -14.29 2.40 9.15
C ASN A 145 -14.61 0.90 9.06
N PHE A 146 -14.28 0.26 7.93
CA PHE A 146 -14.54 -1.16 7.70
C PHE A 146 -13.27 -2.02 7.66
N CYS A 147 -12.11 -1.44 7.95
CA CYS A 147 -10.86 -2.17 7.99
C CYS A 147 -10.74 -3.02 9.26
N PHE A 148 -10.49 -4.31 9.10
CA PHE A 148 -10.26 -5.26 10.21
C PHE A 148 -8.78 -5.45 10.57
N GLY A 149 -7.86 -4.76 9.91
CA GLY A 149 -6.43 -4.79 10.25
C GLY A 149 -5.71 -6.11 9.99
N GLY A 150 -6.22 -6.95 9.07
CA GLY A 150 -5.62 -8.25 8.75
C GLY A 150 -4.21 -8.20 8.14
N ALA A 151 -3.70 -7.01 7.83
CA ALA A 151 -2.37 -6.72 7.28
C ALA A 151 -2.01 -7.39 5.94
N LYS A 152 -2.91 -8.14 5.30
CA LYS A 152 -2.67 -8.76 4.00
C LYS A 152 -2.29 -7.74 2.91
N CYS A 153 -2.82 -6.53 3.00
CA CYS A 153 -2.46 -5.43 2.10
C CYS A 153 -0.99 -4.98 2.27
N ARG A 154 -0.40 -5.11 3.48
CA ARG A 154 1.01 -4.88 3.72
C ARG A 154 1.85 -6.04 3.17
N ASP A 155 1.43 -7.28 3.45
CA ASP A 155 2.15 -8.47 3.01
C ASP A 155 2.22 -8.56 1.48
N ALA A 156 1.16 -8.14 0.78
CA ALA A 156 1.11 -8.10 -0.68
C ALA A 156 1.79 -6.86 -1.29
N CYS A 157 2.03 -5.82 -0.51
CA CYS A 157 2.69 -4.61 -0.99
C CYS A 157 4.20 -4.86 -1.14
N PRO A 158 4.79 -4.70 -2.35
CA PRO A 158 6.23 -4.91 -2.53
C PRO A 158 7.08 -4.06 -1.58
N TRP A 159 6.61 -2.87 -1.23
CA TRP A 159 7.30 -1.92 -0.34
C TRP A 159 6.81 -1.96 1.11
N GLY A 160 5.89 -2.84 1.47
CA GLY A 160 5.37 -2.94 2.82
C GLY A 160 4.71 -1.66 3.38
N VAL A 161 4.12 -0.84 2.51
CA VAL A 161 3.66 0.53 2.85
C VAL A 161 2.56 0.58 3.92
N PRO A 162 1.46 -0.20 3.87
CA PRO A 162 0.41 -0.10 4.87
C PRO A 162 0.89 -0.51 6.25
N GLN A 163 0.64 0.34 7.27
CA GLN A 163 1.02 0.07 8.67
C GLN A 163 -0.21 -0.08 9.53
N ARG A 164 -0.19 -1.03 10.48
CA ARG A 164 -1.31 -1.34 11.35
C ARG A 164 -1.19 -0.63 12.69
N GLN A 165 -2.31 -0.09 13.20
CA GLN A 165 -2.46 0.28 14.61
C GLN A 165 -3.46 -0.65 15.27
N ALA A 166 -3.05 -1.30 16.33
CA ALA A 166 -3.91 -2.10 17.20
C ALA A 166 -4.81 -1.22 18.09
N GLY A 167 -5.84 -1.83 18.68
CA GLY A 167 -6.73 -1.13 19.61
C GLY A 167 -7.73 -0.17 18.97
N VAL A 168 -7.88 -0.17 17.63
CA VAL A 168 -8.79 0.68 16.87
C VAL A 168 -9.54 -0.11 15.81
N GLY A 169 -10.73 0.33 15.44
CA GLY A 169 -11.49 -0.17 14.31
C GLY A 169 -12.71 -0.98 14.66
N ILE A 170 -13.45 -1.36 13.62
CA ILE A 170 -14.75 -2.04 13.71
C ILE A 170 -14.67 -3.40 14.38
N TYR A 171 -13.54 -4.10 14.27
CA TYR A 171 -13.35 -5.43 14.87
C TYR A 171 -13.58 -5.43 16.38
N LEU A 172 -13.28 -4.33 17.07
CA LEU A 172 -13.53 -4.16 18.52
C LEU A 172 -15.02 -4.26 18.89
N LYS A 173 -15.91 -3.98 17.92
CA LYS A 173 -17.37 -4.06 18.12
C LYS A 173 -17.94 -5.40 17.67
N VAL A 174 -17.36 -6.01 16.65
CA VAL A 174 -17.94 -7.18 15.97
C VAL A 174 -17.32 -8.49 16.45
N MET A 175 -15.99 -8.59 16.46
CA MET A 175 -15.26 -9.81 16.80
C MET A 175 -13.93 -9.50 17.49
N PRO A 176 -13.93 -8.90 18.69
CA PRO A 176 -12.71 -8.37 19.31
C PRO A 176 -11.64 -9.44 19.62
N LYS A 177 -12.06 -10.71 19.79
CA LYS A 177 -11.15 -11.82 20.13
C LYS A 177 -10.78 -12.72 18.95
N LEU A 178 -11.44 -12.60 17.80
CA LEU A 178 -11.35 -13.61 16.74
C LEU A 178 -10.83 -13.04 15.40
N ALA A 179 -11.01 -11.78 15.12
CA ALA A 179 -10.72 -11.25 13.80
C ALA A 179 -10.09 -9.86 13.87
N GLY A 180 -9.12 -9.64 12.99
CA GLY A 180 -8.51 -8.33 12.82
C GLY A 180 -7.28 -8.13 13.68
N GLY A 181 -7.15 -6.99 14.27
CA GLY A 181 -6.00 -6.59 15.08
C GLY A 181 -5.74 -5.10 15.01
N GLY A 182 -6.64 -4.34 14.40
CA GLY A 182 -6.52 -2.91 14.27
C GLY A 182 -7.06 -2.38 12.97
N VAL A 183 -6.50 -1.27 12.54
CA VAL A 183 -6.79 -0.62 11.25
C VAL A 183 -5.47 -0.37 10.53
N MET A 184 -5.47 -0.50 9.20
CA MET A 184 -4.32 -0.19 8.36
C MET A 184 -4.34 1.28 7.93
N PHE A 185 -3.16 1.89 7.94
CA PHE A 185 -2.94 3.29 7.59
C PHE A 185 -1.85 3.41 6.54
N LYS A 186 -1.98 4.35 5.62
CA LYS A 186 -0.99 4.72 4.61
C LYS A 186 -1.32 6.08 3.98
N CYS A 187 -0.41 6.63 3.19
CA CYS A 187 -0.67 7.77 2.32
C CYS A 187 -1.86 7.50 1.39
N ASP A 188 -2.82 8.41 1.36
CA ASP A 188 -4.01 8.43 0.52
C ASP A 188 -3.88 9.34 -0.71
N MET A 189 -2.69 9.88 -0.96
CA MET A 189 -2.39 10.90 -1.99
C MET A 189 -3.15 12.23 -1.78
N CYS A 190 -3.61 12.49 -0.56
CA CYS A 190 -4.49 13.61 -0.26
C CYS A 190 -5.74 13.63 -1.16
N LYS A 191 -6.41 12.49 -1.30
CA LYS A 191 -7.55 12.25 -2.18
C LYS A 191 -8.60 13.36 -2.06
N ASP A 192 -8.92 13.76 -0.84
CA ASP A 192 -9.87 14.83 -0.53
C ASP A 192 -9.46 16.21 -1.08
N LEU A 193 -8.16 16.47 -1.22
CA LEU A 193 -7.65 17.69 -1.86
C LEU A 193 -7.68 17.56 -3.38
N LEU A 194 -7.32 16.41 -3.93
CA LEU A 194 -7.37 16.15 -5.38
C LEU A 194 -8.80 16.23 -5.92
N GLU A 195 -9.80 15.71 -5.19
CA GLU A 195 -11.22 15.82 -5.53
C GLU A 195 -11.71 17.29 -5.56
N GLN A 196 -10.96 18.22 -4.97
CA GLN A 196 -11.21 19.66 -4.99
C GLN A 196 -10.26 20.43 -5.92
N ASP A 197 -9.57 19.74 -6.83
CA ASP A 197 -8.54 20.30 -7.72
C ASP A 197 -7.42 21.04 -6.96
N LYS A 198 -7.17 20.64 -5.69
CA LYS A 198 -6.10 21.19 -4.87
C LYS A 198 -4.87 20.29 -4.87
N LYS A 199 -3.71 20.90 -4.69
CA LYS A 199 -2.43 20.18 -4.61
C LYS A 199 -2.27 19.43 -3.30
N PRO A 200 -1.66 18.22 -3.31
CA PRO A 200 -1.32 17.50 -2.09
C PRO A 200 -0.40 18.31 -1.16
N SER A 201 -0.64 18.17 0.15
CA SER A 201 0.06 18.97 1.18
C SER A 201 1.58 18.82 1.13
N CYS A 202 2.12 17.67 0.76
CA CYS A 202 3.56 17.44 0.66
C CYS A 202 4.20 18.19 -0.52
N GLU A 203 3.47 18.41 -1.61
CA GLU A 203 3.93 19.26 -2.72
C GLU A 203 3.97 20.73 -2.31
N VAL A 204 2.84 21.23 -1.77
CA VAL A 204 2.70 22.64 -1.36
C VAL A 204 3.78 23.03 -0.35
N ALA A 205 4.13 22.12 0.55
CA ALA A 205 5.12 22.38 1.60
C ALA A 205 6.59 22.23 1.15
N CYS A 206 6.85 21.77 -0.08
CA CYS A 206 8.22 21.50 -0.53
C CYS A 206 8.92 22.77 -1.05
N PRO A 207 9.87 23.38 -0.32
CA PRO A 207 10.50 24.63 -0.75
C PRO A 207 11.45 24.46 -1.95
N LYS A 208 11.88 23.23 -2.21
CA LYS A 208 12.78 22.86 -3.32
C LYS A 208 12.06 22.38 -4.56
N ASN A 209 10.73 22.32 -4.53
CA ASN A 209 9.93 21.72 -5.61
C ASN A 209 10.39 20.30 -5.99
N ALA A 210 10.97 19.56 -5.04
CA ALA A 210 11.44 18.20 -5.23
C ALA A 210 10.27 17.21 -5.40
N ILE A 211 9.06 17.59 -4.99
CA ILE A 211 7.82 16.82 -5.15
C ILE A 211 6.89 17.64 -6.02
N LYS A 212 6.47 17.09 -7.15
CA LYS A 212 5.49 17.71 -8.06
C LYS A 212 4.39 16.71 -8.40
N PHE A 213 3.15 17.17 -8.41
CA PHE A 213 2.00 16.43 -8.90
C PHE A 213 1.46 17.09 -10.18
N GLY A 214 0.86 16.29 -11.03
CA GLY A 214 0.25 16.74 -12.28
C GLY A 214 -0.54 15.61 -12.91
N LYS A 215 -1.15 15.89 -14.06
CA LYS A 215 -1.79 14.86 -14.85
C LYS A 215 -0.78 13.75 -15.16
N ARG A 216 -1.24 12.51 -15.10
CA ARG A 216 -0.37 11.35 -15.27
C ARG A 216 0.48 11.43 -16.54
N ASP A 217 -0.15 11.74 -17.67
CA ASP A 217 0.53 11.77 -18.97
C ASP A 217 1.61 12.86 -19.04
N GLU A 218 1.35 14.03 -18.43
CA GLU A 218 2.33 15.10 -18.33
C GLU A 218 3.53 14.69 -17.47
N ILE A 219 3.27 14.09 -16.31
CA ILE A 219 4.33 13.60 -15.40
C ILE A 219 5.16 12.49 -16.07
N PHE A 220 4.51 11.58 -16.78
CA PHE A 220 5.19 10.50 -17.50
C PHE A 220 6.01 11.03 -18.69
N ALA A 221 5.51 12.05 -19.40
CA ALA A 221 6.28 12.72 -20.46
C ALA A 221 7.55 13.37 -19.89
N ILE A 222 7.44 14.09 -18.76
CA ILE A 222 8.59 14.68 -18.04
C ILE A 222 9.56 13.59 -17.60
N ALA A 223 9.08 12.50 -17.01
CA ALA A 223 9.93 11.40 -16.55
C ALA A 223 10.67 10.71 -17.72
N ASN A 224 10.01 10.51 -18.86
CA ASN A 224 10.61 9.94 -20.07
C ASN A 224 11.71 10.85 -20.64
N GLU A 225 11.53 12.17 -20.59
CA GLU A 225 12.58 13.11 -21.01
C GLU A 225 13.78 13.02 -20.05
N MET A 226 13.54 13.03 -18.74
CA MET A 226 14.59 12.91 -17.72
C MET A 226 15.32 11.56 -17.79
N LYS A 227 14.65 10.47 -18.23
CA LYS A 227 15.23 9.12 -18.39
C LYS A 227 16.42 9.10 -19.36
N LYS A 228 16.53 10.07 -20.25
CA LYS A 228 17.66 10.18 -21.18
C LYS A 228 19.00 10.46 -20.48
N THR A 229 19.00 11.07 -19.33
CA THR A 229 20.21 11.51 -18.61
C THR A 229 20.25 11.10 -17.14
N ARG A 230 19.16 10.53 -16.60
CA ARG A 230 18.99 10.21 -15.19
C ARG A 230 18.27 8.87 -15.02
N PHE A 231 18.37 8.29 -13.85
CA PHE A 231 17.68 7.05 -13.49
C PHE A 231 16.25 7.34 -13.06
N ILE A 232 15.32 6.47 -13.48
CA ILE A 232 13.89 6.55 -13.15
C ILE A 232 13.47 5.28 -12.42
N TYR A 233 12.60 5.44 -11.41
CA TYR A 233 12.01 4.34 -10.65
C TYR A 233 10.52 4.61 -10.41
N GLY A 234 9.68 3.59 -10.49
CA GLY A 234 8.24 3.67 -10.26
C GLY A 234 7.40 3.63 -11.54
N MET A 235 8.00 3.75 -12.73
CA MET A 235 7.25 3.64 -14.00
C MET A 235 6.90 2.19 -14.33
N ASP A 236 7.81 1.26 -14.08
CA ASP A 236 7.71 -0.15 -14.47
C ASP A 236 7.51 -1.07 -13.26
N GLU A 237 7.90 -0.63 -12.05
CA GLU A 237 7.81 -1.41 -10.84
C GLU A 237 6.36 -1.79 -10.50
N ASN A 238 6.15 -3.08 -10.20
CA ASN A 238 4.83 -3.65 -9.89
C ASN A 238 3.76 -3.38 -10.98
N GLY A 239 4.19 -3.29 -12.25
CA GLY A 239 3.30 -3.02 -13.39
C GLY A 239 2.87 -1.56 -13.50
N GLY A 240 3.66 -0.64 -12.98
CA GLY A 240 3.44 0.80 -13.02
C GLY A 240 2.85 1.39 -11.73
N THR A 241 3.22 2.64 -11.48
CA THR A 241 2.77 3.40 -10.30
C THR A 241 2.52 4.87 -10.63
N SER A 242 1.78 5.57 -9.77
CA SER A 242 1.59 7.02 -9.86
C SER A 242 2.63 7.83 -9.06
N THR A 243 3.69 7.18 -8.52
CA THR A 243 4.79 7.87 -7.84
C THR A 243 6.10 7.53 -8.51
N ILE A 244 6.68 8.49 -9.20
CA ILE A 244 7.90 8.34 -9.99
C ILE A 244 9.05 9.01 -9.24
N TYR A 245 10.17 8.33 -9.11
CA TYR A 245 11.41 8.88 -8.58
C TYR A 245 12.42 9.14 -9.70
N VAL A 246 13.15 10.23 -9.60
CA VAL A 246 14.24 10.60 -10.51
C VAL A 246 15.49 10.84 -9.70
N SER A 247 16.65 10.32 -10.16
CA SER A 247 17.92 10.46 -9.48
C SER A 247 19.08 10.45 -10.48
N SER A 248 20.15 11.20 -10.15
CA SER A 248 21.46 11.07 -10.81
C SER A 248 22.22 9.82 -10.36
N VAL A 249 21.78 9.15 -9.28
CA VAL A 249 22.37 7.93 -8.73
C VAL A 249 21.51 6.73 -9.11
N ASP A 250 22.12 5.62 -9.51
CA ASP A 250 21.45 4.36 -9.85
C ASP A 250 20.64 3.81 -8.66
N PHE A 251 19.39 3.45 -8.89
CA PHE A 251 18.50 2.90 -7.86
C PHE A 251 18.98 1.57 -7.27
N ASN A 252 19.77 0.78 -7.99
CA ASN A 252 20.40 -0.43 -7.43
C ASN A 252 21.41 -0.06 -6.34
N LYS A 253 22.18 1.02 -6.52
CA LYS A 253 23.10 1.53 -5.49
C LYS A 253 22.35 2.09 -4.29
N ILE A 254 21.27 2.82 -4.54
CA ILE A 254 20.39 3.35 -3.48
C ILE A 254 19.80 2.18 -2.67
N ASP A 255 19.27 1.14 -3.33
CA ASP A 255 18.72 -0.04 -2.65
C ASP A 255 19.79 -0.80 -1.86
N GLY A 256 20.98 -0.95 -2.41
CA GLY A 256 22.14 -1.54 -1.69
C GLY A 256 22.46 -0.77 -0.41
N ALA A 257 22.45 0.56 -0.47
CA ALA A 257 22.68 1.42 0.71
C ALA A 257 21.55 1.29 1.75
N ILE A 258 20.28 1.23 1.31
CA ILE A 258 19.13 0.96 2.21
C ILE A 258 19.31 -0.39 2.89
N SER A 259 19.61 -1.43 2.12
CA SER A 259 19.79 -2.80 2.62
C SER A 259 20.90 -2.87 3.68
N LYS A 260 22.04 -2.22 3.44
CA LYS A 260 23.17 -2.12 4.38
C LYS A 260 22.77 -1.35 5.65
N LYS A 261 22.09 -0.21 5.51
CA LYS A 261 21.66 0.62 6.65
C LYS A 261 20.73 -0.12 7.60
N TYR A 262 19.89 -1.03 7.08
CA TYR A 262 18.87 -1.76 7.83
C TYR A 262 19.16 -3.27 7.95
N GLU A 263 20.39 -3.71 7.73
CA GLU A 263 20.78 -5.13 7.78
C GLU A 263 20.39 -5.80 9.10
N ASN A 264 20.67 -5.14 10.23
CA ASN A 264 20.40 -5.64 11.59
C ASN A 264 19.34 -4.80 12.33
N LYS A 265 18.42 -4.15 11.61
CA LYS A 265 17.39 -3.28 12.17
C LYS A 265 16.00 -3.68 11.71
N PRO A 266 14.96 -3.37 12.49
CA PRO A 266 13.58 -3.62 12.07
C PRO A 266 13.27 -2.90 10.76
N LYS A 267 12.81 -3.65 9.73
CA LYS A 267 12.49 -3.12 8.40
C LYS A 267 11.02 -2.68 8.24
N MET A 268 10.16 -2.94 9.23
CA MET A 268 8.75 -2.56 9.15
C MET A 268 8.60 -1.05 8.98
N GLY A 269 7.86 -0.64 7.95
CA GLY A 269 7.69 0.76 7.58
C GLY A 269 8.87 1.41 6.86
N ILE A 270 9.90 0.64 6.51
CA ILE A 270 11.02 1.05 5.65
C ILE A 270 10.79 0.49 4.25
N MET A 271 10.84 1.36 3.25
CA MET A 271 10.65 0.98 1.84
C MET A 271 12.00 0.75 1.17
N ASP A 272 12.14 -0.33 0.43
CA ASP A 272 13.27 -0.58 -0.46
C ASP A 272 13.13 0.15 -1.82
N MET A 273 14.13 0.07 -2.69
CA MET A 273 14.11 0.61 -4.06
C MET A 273 14.59 -0.41 -5.10
N LYS A 274 14.49 -1.69 -4.79
CA LYS A 274 14.78 -2.74 -5.76
C LYS A 274 13.67 -2.82 -6.82
N LYS A 275 13.99 -3.42 -7.95
CA LYS A 275 12.98 -3.74 -8.97
C LYS A 275 11.97 -4.74 -8.43
N HIS A 276 10.70 -4.40 -8.53
CA HIS A 276 9.60 -5.27 -8.15
C HIS A 276 8.83 -5.70 -9.41
N PRO A 277 8.86 -6.99 -9.78
CA PRO A 277 8.00 -7.49 -10.85
C PRO A 277 6.53 -7.37 -10.42
N ASN A 278 5.63 -7.32 -11.38
CA ASN A 278 4.21 -7.35 -11.10
C ASN A 278 3.80 -8.78 -10.66
N PRO A 279 3.50 -9.03 -9.38
CA PRO A 279 3.14 -10.36 -8.91
C PRO A 279 1.80 -10.84 -9.49
N MET A 280 0.99 -9.92 -10.04
CA MET A 280 -0.33 -10.22 -10.59
C MET A 280 -0.29 -10.58 -12.08
N GLU A 281 0.86 -10.49 -12.76
CA GLU A 281 1.03 -10.94 -14.14
C GLU A 281 1.23 -12.45 -14.25
N LYS A 282 1.67 -13.11 -13.18
CA LYS A 282 1.82 -14.57 -13.20
C LYS A 282 0.45 -15.22 -13.05
N SER A 283 -0.08 -15.73 -14.15
CA SER A 283 -1.37 -16.44 -14.22
C SER A 283 -1.51 -17.59 -13.22
N GLU A 284 -0.40 -18.26 -12.89
CA GLU A 284 -0.33 -19.34 -11.90
C GLU A 284 -0.70 -18.89 -10.49
N PHE A 285 -0.28 -17.70 -10.06
CA PHE A 285 -0.62 -17.18 -8.74
C PHE A 285 -2.10 -16.76 -8.66
N LEU A 286 -2.62 -16.18 -9.73
CA LEU A 286 -4.06 -15.85 -9.84
C LEU A 286 -4.94 -17.10 -9.85
N ALA A 287 -4.53 -18.14 -10.59
CA ALA A 287 -5.23 -19.42 -10.61
C ALA A 287 -5.21 -20.09 -9.22
N ALA A 288 -4.07 -20.11 -8.54
CA ALA A 288 -3.98 -20.65 -7.18
C ALA A 288 -4.84 -19.86 -6.18
N ALA A 289 -4.80 -18.52 -6.23
CA ALA A 289 -5.60 -17.67 -5.33
C ALA A 289 -7.12 -17.81 -5.56
N THR A 290 -7.55 -18.01 -6.81
CA THR A 290 -8.96 -18.21 -7.16
C THR A 290 -9.48 -19.62 -6.82
N LEU A 291 -8.60 -20.63 -6.76
CA LEU A 291 -8.98 -22.01 -6.43
C LEU A 291 -8.98 -22.28 -4.92
N VAL A 292 -8.16 -21.63 -4.14
CA VAL A 292 -8.03 -21.90 -2.69
C VAL A 292 -9.32 -21.57 -1.93
N ALA A 293 -9.98 -20.45 -2.23
CA ALA A 293 -11.21 -20.05 -1.53
C ALA A 293 -12.40 -20.97 -1.80
N PRO A 294 -12.72 -21.37 -3.04
CA PRO A 294 -13.77 -22.35 -3.32
C PRO A 294 -13.48 -23.73 -2.71
N LEU A 295 -12.24 -24.20 -2.78
CA LEU A 295 -11.87 -25.52 -2.20
C LEU A 295 -11.99 -25.51 -0.67
N ALA A 296 -11.57 -24.43 -0.01
CA ALA A 296 -11.74 -24.27 1.43
C ALA A 296 -13.22 -24.20 1.83
N ALA A 297 -14.07 -23.53 1.04
CA ALA A 297 -15.50 -23.46 1.27
C ALA A 297 -16.18 -24.83 1.10
N ILE A 298 -15.79 -25.59 0.08
CA ILE A 298 -16.30 -26.98 -0.14
C ILE A 298 -15.85 -27.88 1.01
N GLY A 299 -14.60 -27.79 1.44
CA GLY A 299 -14.09 -28.54 2.59
C GLY A 299 -14.84 -28.21 3.89
N ALA A 300 -15.06 -26.96 4.18
CA ALA A 300 -15.81 -26.51 5.35
C ALA A 300 -17.28 -26.97 5.31
N ALA A 301 -17.94 -26.86 4.16
CA ALA A 301 -19.32 -27.36 3.97
C ALA A 301 -19.42 -28.89 4.14
N SER A 302 -18.44 -29.63 3.61
CA SER A 302 -18.39 -31.10 3.76
C SER A 302 -18.23 -31.52 5.23
N ILE A 303 -17.37 -30.85 5.98
CA ILE A 303 -17.16 -31.07 7.42
C ILE A 303 -18.45 -30.75 8.21
N ALA A 304 -19.11 -29.63 7.90
CA ALA A 304 -20.38 -29.27 8.53
C ALA A 304 -21.49 -30.30 8.30
N VAL A 305 -21.60 -30.80 7.06
CA VAL A 305 -22.58 -31.87 6.73
C VAL A 305 -22.25 -33.14 7.47
N ILE A 306 -21.00 -33.61 7.50
CA ILE A 306 -20.57 -34.80 8.21
C ILE A 306 -20.89 -34.71 9.71
N LYS A 307 -20.62 -33.53 10.31
CA LYS A 307 -20.91 -33.26 11.71
C LYS A 307 -22.43 -33.31 11.98
N SER A 308 -23.22 -32.63 11.16
CA SER A 308 -24.69 -32.62 11.25
C SER A 308 -25.33 -34.02 11.13
N VAL A 309 -24.73 -34.91 10.35
CA VAL A 309 -25.21 -36.30 10.20
C VAL A 309 -24.83 -37.17 11.41
N LYS A 310 -23.66 -36.92 12.02
CA LYS A 310 -23.21 -37.61 13.24
C LYS A 310 -24.02 -37.20 14.47
N ASP A 311 -24.40 -35.95 14.58
CA ASP A 311 -25.15 -35.39 15.71
C ASP A 311 -26.66 -35.79 15.66
N LYS A 312 -27.12 -36.46 14.59
CA LYS A 312 -28.48 -36.98 14.44
C LYS A 312 -28.58 -38.51 14.63
N LYS A 313 -27.47 -39.16 14.94
CA LYS A 313 -27.44 -40.57 15.36
C LYS A 313 -27.14 -40.67 16.86
#